data_b776e71b6086ed67b81e2c560b7c82e9
#
_entry.id   b776e71b6086ed67b81e2c560b7c82e9
#
_cell.length_a   1.000
_cell.length_b   1.000
_cell.length_c   1.000
_cell.angle_alpha   90.00
_cell.angle_beta   90.00
_cell.angle_gamma   90.00
#
_symmetry.space_group_name_H-M   'P 1'
#
loop_
_entity.id
_entity.type
_entity.pdbx_description
1 polymer ?
#
loop_
_entity_poly.entity_id
_entity_poly.type
_entity_poly.pdbx_seq_one_letter_code
_entity_poly.pdbx_strand_id
1 'polypeptide(L)'
;TWSDLGVDLKQTTVDFSTLLSNIQDTSHDSEWNMCFLATSFTSNQDSSANDSYTNVPANMAVNNYSRINDQALIDQLTKARADSDEKQSKVDYAEAMKMAADDAGYMPVYSGMMFNLYNKKVDMTGTGTLRNWSQSMDTITVK
;
A
#
# COMPACT_ATOMS: atom_id res chain seq x y z
N THR A 1 16.00 -19.35 9.87
CA THR A 1 14.54 -19.50 9.77
C THR A 1 13.86 -18.81 10.97
N TRP A 2 12.55 -18.61 10.93
CA TRP A 2 11.78 -18.07 12.07
C TRP A 2 11.94 -18.92 13.32
N SER A 3 11.99 -20.24 13.15
CA SER A 3 12.20 -21.19 14.25
C SER A 3 13.57 -21.02 14.92
N ASP A 4 14.62 -20.63 14.18
CA ASP A 4 15.95 -20.35 14.73
C ASP A 4 15.95 -19.13 15.66
N LEU A 5 14.96 -18.25 15.47
CA LEU A 5 14.71 -17.08 16.31
C LEU A 5 13.72 -17.35 17.45
N GLY A 6 13.29 -18.61 17.63
CA GLY A 6 12.33 -19.01 18.66
C GLY A 6 10.86 -18.65 18.33
N VAL A 7 10.57 -18.34 17.07
CA VAL A 7 9.21 -18.03 16.62
C VAL A 7 8.55 -19.27 16.01
N ASP A 8 7.45 -19.71 16.59
CA ASP A 8 6.60 -20.78 16.05
C ASP A 8 5.59 -20.17 15.08
N LEU A 9 5.85 -20.33 13.78
CA LEU A 9 5.00 -19.81 12.72
C LEU A 9 3.91 -20.80 12.34
N LYS A 10 2.66 -20.45 12.63
CA LYS A 10 1.48 -21.20 12.19
C LYS A 10 0.91 -20.53 10.94
N GLN A 11 1.02 -21.21 9.81
CA GLN A 11 0.51 -20.71 8.55
C GLN A 11 -0.89 -21.25 8.26
N THR A 12 -1.83 -20.33 8.00
CA THR A 12 -3.18 -20.66 7.51
C THR A 12 -3.34 -20.10 6.10
N THR A 13 -3.77 -20.94 5.18
CA THR A 13 -4.03 -20.53 3.79
C THR A 13 -5.53 -20.40 3.58
N VAL A 14 -5.96 -19.26 3.11
CA VAL A 14 -7.36 -18.96 2.77
C VAL A 14 -7.44 -18.36 1.37
N ASP A 15 -8.62 -18.34 0.77
CA ASP A 15 -8.84 -17.60 -0.45
C ASP A 15 -8.78 -16.08 -0.23
N PHE A 16 -8.58 -15.33 -1.33
CA PHE A 16 -8.36 -13.89 -1.24
C PHE A 16 -9.56 -13.13 -0.66
N SER A 17 -10.79 -13.56 -0.95
CA SER A 17 -12.00 -12.91 -0.43
C SER A 17 -12.11 -13.08 1.08
N THR A 18 -11.84 -14.28 1.56
CA THR A 18 -11.80 -14.60 3.00
C THR A 18 -10.68 -13.81 3.69
N LEU A 19 -9.49 -13.72 3.09
CA LEU A 19 -8.40 -12.90 3.63
C LEU A 19 -8.84 -11.45 3.80
N LEU A 20 -9.39 -10.84 2.74
CA LEU A 20 -9.84 -9.44 2.80
C LEU A 20 -10.93 -9.25 3.86
N SER A 21 -11.91 -10.14 3.92
CA SER A 21 -12.97 -10.07 4.93
C SER A 21 -12.38 -10.07 6.35
N ASN A 22 -11.45 -10.97 6.61
CA ASN A 22 -10.85 -11.11 7.94
C ASN A 22 -9.99 -9.90 8.33
N ILE A 23 -9.16 -9.38 7.41
CA ILE A 23 -8.31 -8.22 7.72
C ILE A 23 -9.06 -6.89 7.76
N GLN A 24 -10.27 -6.84 7.20
CA GLN A 24 -11.14 -5.65 7.25
C GLN A 24 -12.08 -5.65 8.45
N ASP A 25 -12.23 -6.77 9.12
CA ASP A 25 -13.08 -6.90 10.29
C ASP A 25 -12.23 -7.00 11.57
N THR A 26 -12.32 -6.00 12.43
CA THR A 26 -11.56 -5.94 13.69
C THR A 26 -11.95 -7.04 14.67
N SER A 27 -13.09 -7.70 14.52
CA SER A 27 -13.49 -8.84 15.36
C SER A 27 -12.58 -10.06 15.17
N HIS A 28 -11.85 -10.14 14.05
CA HIS A 28 -10.89 -11.19 13.72
C HIS A 28 -9.45 -10.88 14.13
N ASP A 29 -9.16 -9.71 14.71
CA ASP A 29 -7.79 -9.29 15.02
C ASP A 29 -7.03 -10.22 15.97
N SER A 30 -7.73 -11.00 16.80
CA SER A 30 -7.10 -11.99 17.68
C SER A 30 -6.73 -13.30 16.97
N GLU A 31 -7.16 -13.51 15.75
CA GLU A 31 -6.99 -14.78 15.02
C GLU A 31 -5.69 -14.83 14.20
N TRP A 32 -5.07 -13.68 13.97
CA TRP A 32 -3.87 -13.58 13.15
C TRP A 32 -2.89 -12.49 13.66
N ASN A 33 -1.62 -12.64 13.35
CA ASN A 33 -0.58 -11.67 13.71
C ASN A 33 0.06 -11.03 12.48
N MET A 34 0.09 -11.75 11.36
CA MET A 34 0.64 -11.28 10.10
C MET A 34 -0.18 -11.82 8.94
N CYS A 35 -0.29 -11.06 7.87
CA CYS A 35 -0.81 -11.55 6.61
C CYS A 35 0.13 -11.17 5.45
N PHE A 36 0.14 -12.00 4.42
CA PHE A 36 0.84 -11.68 3.17
C PHE A 36 -0.17 -11.14 2.17
N LEU A 37 0.00 -9.88 1.80
CA LEU A 37 -0.92 -9.18 0.92
C LEU A 37 -0.15 -8.43 -0.17
N ALA A 38 -0.59 -8.58 -1.42
CA ALA A 38 -0.13 -7.72 -2.49
C ALA A 38 -0.86 -6.38 -2.41
N THR A 39 -0.10 -5.30 -2.30
CA THR A 39 -0.62 -3.93 -2.38
C THR A 39 -0.01 -3.19 -3.54
N SER A 40 -0.63 -2.09 -3.92
CA SER A 40 -0.17 -1.28 -5.01
C SER A 40 -0.07 0.16 -4.57
N PHE A 41 1.12 0.70 -4.66
CA PHE A 41 1.30 2.14 -4.51
C PHE A 41 0.93 2.83 -5.83
N THR A 42 0.04 3.79 -5.75
CA THR A 42 -0.30 4.66 -6.89
C THR A 42 0.73 5.78 -7.01
N SER A 43 0.73 6.48 -8.13
CA SER A 43 1.52 7.70 -8.29
C SER A 43 1.10 8.82 -7.33
N ASN A 44 -0.10 8.74 -6.79
CA ASN A 44 -0.55 9.60 -5.71
C ASN A 44 -0.20 8.97 -4.35
N GLN A 45 1.00 9.24 -3.88
CA GLN A 45 1.50 8.75 -2.60
C GLN A 45 0.68 9.22 -1.40
N ASP A 46 0.09 10.42 -1.50
CA ASP A 46 -0.75 10.98 -0.45
C ASP A 46 -1.94 10.07 -0.12
N SER A 47 -2.68 9.66 -1.13
CA SER A 47 -3.84 8.78 -0.93
C SER A 47 -3.44 7.45 -0.29
N SER A 48 -2.39 6.81 -0.79
CA SER A 48 -1.94 5.51 -0.26
C SER A 48 -1.44 5.60 1.16
N ALA A 49 -0.68 6.65 1.50
CA ALA A 49 -0.15 6.84 2.83
C ALA A 49 -1.29 7.15 3.84
N ASN A 50 -2.17 8.08 3.49
CA ASN A 50 -3.28 8.43 4.37
C ASN A 50 -4.18 7.23 4.64
N ASP A 51 -4.61 6.51 3.61
CA ASP A 51 -5.50 5.37 3.77
C ASP A 51 -4.90 4.27 4.65
N SER A 52 -3.60 4.04 4.53
CA SER A 52 -2.92 2.96 5.26
C SER A 52 -2.57 3.32 6.70
N TYR A 53 -2.40 4.60 7.04
CA TYR A 53 -1.87 5.00 8.33
C TYR A 53 -2.77 5.94 9.13
N THR A 54 -3.80 6.54 8.51
CA THR A 54 -4.65 7.53 9.19
C THR A 54 -6.08 7.07 9.45
N ASN A 55 -6.48 5.89 8.97
CA ASN A 55 -7.81 5.34 9.21
C ASN A 55 -7.93 4.77 10.63
N VAL A 56 -8.03 5.66 11.61
CA VAL A 56 -8.15 5.33 13.02
C VAL A 56 -9.21 6.22 13.68
N PRO A 57 -9.84 5.76 14.79
CA PRO A 57 -10.00 4.39 15.25
C PRO A 57 -11.19 3.67 14.59
N ALA A 58 -12.22 4.42 14.14
CA ALA A 58 -13.49 3.83 13.67
C ALA A 58 -13.36 3.12 12.32
N ASN A 59 -12.44 3.59 11.45
CA ASN A 59 -12.20 3.05 10.12
C ASN A 59 -10.89 2.25 10.05
N MET A 60 -10.39 1.80 11.18
CA MET A 60 -9.09 1.14 11.28
C MET A 60 -8.97 -0.09 10.38
N ALA A 61 -10.07 -0.81 10.19
CA ALA A 61 -10.10 -1.97 9.31
C ALA A 61 -10.08 -1.61 7.80
N VAL A 62 -10.40 -0.39 7.44
CA VAL A 62 -10.43 0.04 6.04
C VAL A 62 -9.06 0.56 5.64
N ASN A 63 -8.32 -0.25 4.89
CA ASN A 63 -6.96 0.02 4.37
C ASN A 63 -5.84 0.09 5.42
N ASN A 64 -6.11 0.39 6.68
CA ASN A 64 -5.13 0.31 7.76
C ASN A 64 -5.13 -1.10 8.37
N TYR A 65 -4.70 -2.08 7.59
CA TYR A 65 -4.72 -3.49 8.01
C TYR A 65 -3.75 -3.80 9.14
N SER A 66 -2.70 -3.02 9.29
CA SER A 66 -1.71 -3.17 10.37
C SER A 66 -2.15 -2.57 11.70
N ARG A 67 -3.32 -1.93 11.75
CA ARG A 67 -3.86 -1.31 12.97
C ARG A 67 -2.93 -0.26 13.59
N ILE A 68 -2.09 0.38 12.76
CA ILE A 68 -1.23 1.48 13.22
C ILE A 68 -2.11 2.61 13.75
N ASN A 69 -1.80 3.05 14.97
CA ASN A 69 -2.48 4.15 15.64
C ASN A 69 -1.44 5.04 16.33
N ASP A 70 -0.51 5.57 15.53
CA ASP A 70 0.51 6.52 15.98
C ASP A 70 0.06 7.95 15.64
N GLN A 71 -0.28 8.73 16.68
CA GLN A 71 -0.73 10.10 16.52
C GLN A 71 0.35 10.99 15.91
N ALA A 72 1.63 10.76 16.23
CA ALA A 72 2.72 11.55 15.67
C ALA A 72 2.85 11.32 14.15
N LEU A 73 2.70 10.09 13.70
CA LEU A 73 2.68 9.77 12.26
C LEU A 73 1.48 10.39 11.57
N ILE A 74 0.29 10.34 12.17
CA ILE A 74 -0.93 10.95 11.65
C ILE A 74 -0.76 12.46 11.50
N ASP A 75 -0.21 13.12 12.51
CA ASP A 75 0.03 14.56 12.52
C ASP A 75 1.07 14.96 11.44
N GLN A 76 2.12 14.16 11.29
CA GLN A 76 3.15 14.40 10.27
C GLN A 76 2.59 14.23 8.84
N LEU A 77 1.77 13.22 8.59
CA LEU A 77 1.08 13.05 7.30
C LEU A 77 0.11 14.19 7.02
N THR A 78 -0.62 14.62 8.03
CA THR A 78 -1.56 15.75 7.92
C THR A 78 -0.82 17.05 7.60
N LYS A 79 0.33 17.29 8.24
CA LYS A 79 1.21 18.42 7.96
C LYS A 79 1.72 18.38 6.52
N ALA A 80 2.28 17.23 6.10
CA ALA A 80 2.80 17.04 4.74
C ALA A 80 1.74 17.33 3.66
N ARG A 81 0.51 16.91 3.90
CA ARG A 81 -0.62 17.12 3.00
C ARG A 81 -1.08 18.58 2.94
N ALA A 82 -1.04 19.29 4.06
CA ALA A 82 -1.50 20.68 4.16
C ALA A 82 -0.50 21.70 3.61
N ASP A 83 0.76 21.31 3.43
CA ASP A 83 1.80 22.22 2.98
C ASP A 83 1.64 22.56 1.50
N SER A 84 1.57 23.86 1.20
CA SER A 84 1.46 24.38 -0.16
C SER A 84 2.80 24.49 -0.88
N ASP A 85 3.92 24.42 -0.16
CA ASP A 85 5.26 24.35 -0.75
C ASP A 85 5.57 22.87 -1.08
N GLU A 86 5.59 22.54 -2.37
CA GLU A 86 5.87 21.18 -2.85
C GLU A 86 7.21 20.62 -2.33
N LYS A 87 8.24 21.46 -2.17
CA LYS A 87 9.54 21.01 -1.67
C LYS A 87 9.46 20.64 -0.21
N GLN A 88 8.82 21.47 0.60
CA GLN A 88 8.62 21.19 2.02
C GLN A 88 7.68 20.00 2.23
N SER A 89 6.60 19.93 1.48
CA SER A 89 5.68 18.79 1.51
C SER A 89 6.42 17.46 1.25
N LYS A 90 7.33 17.41 0.27
CA LYS A 90 8.16 16.23 0.01
C LYS A 90 9.06 15.85 1.18
N VAL A 91 9.63 16.83 1.86
CA VAL A 91 10.45 16.61 3.07
C VAL A 91 9.59 16.03 4.19
N ASP A 92 8.42 16.61 4.40
CA ASP A 92 7.48 16.16 5.43
C ASP A 92 6.94 14.75 5.16
N TYR A 93 6.65 14.41 3.90
CA TYR A 93 6.32 13.02 3.53
C TYR A 93 7.47 12.04 3.73
N ALA A 94 8.70 12.44 3.43
CA ALA A 94 9.87 11.57 3.66
C ALA A 94 10.06 11.26 5.15
N GLU A 95 9.83 12.23 6.02
CA GLU A 95 9.87 12.01 7.47
C GLU A 95 8.73 11.11 7.94
N ALA A 96 7.50 11.33 7.44
CA ALA A 96 6.36 10.46 7.75
C ALA A 96 6.63 9.01 7.31
N MET A 97 7.22 8.80 6.15
CA MET A 97 7.54 7.45 5.66
C MET A 97 8.63 6.77 6.50
N LYS A 98 9.56 7.54 7.05
CA LYS A 98 10.55 7.02 7.99
C LYS A 98 9.87 6.57 9.30
N MET A 99 8.97 7.38 9.86
CA MET A 99 8.19 7.02 11.04
C MET A 99 7.37 5.75 10.78
N ALA A 100 6.69 5.66 9.63
CA ALA A 100 5.92 4.49 9.24
C ALA A 100 6.80 3.22 9.07
N ALA A 101 8.05 3.37 8.64
CA ALA A 101 8.99 2.26 8.55
C ALA A 101 9.46 1.80 9.93
N ASP A 102 9.64 2.73 10.87
CA ASP A 102 10.02 2.42 12.25
C ASP A 102 8.91 1.69 13.01
N ASP A 103 7.64 1.97 12.70
CA ASP A 103 6.48 1.22 13.22
C ASP A 103 6.42 -0.24 12.72
N ALA A 104 7.08 -0.53 11.60
CA ALA A 104 7.16 -1.86 10.99
C ALA A 104 5.80 -2.54 10.72
N GLY A 105 4.72 -1.76 10.61
CA GLY A 105 3.37 -2.29 10.32
C GLY A 105 3.23 -2.88 8.92
N TYR A 106 4.08 -2.45 7.99
CA TYR A 106 4.17 -2.97 6.63
C TYR A 106 5.63 -3.29 6.29
N MET A 107 5.87 -4.53 5.91
CA MET A 107 7.20 -5.00 5.51
C MET A 107 7.20 -5.35 4.01
N PRO A 108 7.78 -4.51 3.13
CA PRO A 108 7.91 -4.84 1.72
C PRO A 108 8.83 -6.04 1.53
N VAL A 109 8.34 -7.10 0.88
CA VAL A 109 9.11 -8.32 0.63
C VAL A 109 9.68 -8.33 -0.78
N TYR A 110 8.87 -8.02 -1.77
CA TYR A 110 9.30 -7.90 -3.17
C TYR A 110 8.34 -7.03 -3.98
N SER A 111 8.81 -6.55 -5.13
CA SER A 111 7.98 -5.87 -6.12
C SER A 111 7.78 -6.78 -7.32
N GLY A 112 6.54 -7.08 -7.64
CA GLY A 112 6.18 -7.86 -8.83
C GLY A 112 6.25 -7.02 -10.10
N MET A 113 6.62 -7.64 -11.21
CA MET A 113 6.48 -7.02 -12.53
C MET A 113 5.07 -7.25 -13.05
N MET A 114 4.48 -6.21 -13.61
CA MET A 114 3.21 -6.30 -14.33
C MET A 114 3.47 -6.39 -15.83
N PHE A 115 2.71 -7.24 -16.50
CA PHE A 115 2.82 -7.45 -17.95
C PHE A 115 1.50 -7.09 -18.62
N ASN A 116 1.60 -6.35 -19.70
CA ASN A 116 0.46 -6.10 -20.59
C ASN A 116 0.70 -6.88 -21.89
N LEU A 117 -0.24 -7.74 -22.26
CA LEU A 117 -0.22 -8.44 -23.53
C LEU A 117 -1.15 -7.73 -24.51
N TYR A 118 -0.64 -7.39 -25.68
CA TYR A 118 -1.42 -6.74 -26.72
C TYR A 118 -1.06 -7.27 -28.11
N ASN A 119 -1.99 -7.09 -29.05
CA ASN A 119 -1.77 -7.52 -30.43
C ASN A 119 -0.69 -6.65 -31.08
N LYS A 120 0.17 -7.26 -31.89
CA LYS A 120 1.26 -6.56 -32.61
C LYS A 120 0.79 -5.42 -33.54
N LYS A 121 -0.50 -5.38 -33.87
CA LYS A 121 -1.11 -4.27 -34.65
C LYS A 121 -1.41 -3.04 -33.79
N VAL A 122 -1.33 -3.17 -32.46
CA VAL A 122 -1.56 -2.06 -31.55
C VAL A 122 -0.22 -1.46 -31.16
N ASP A 123 -0.11 -0.16 -31.24
CA ASP A 123 1.06 0.58 -30.78
C ASP A 123 0.75 1.18 -29.39
N MET A 124 1.46 0.73 -28.39
CA MET A 124 1.33 1.19 -27.02
C MET A 124 2.52 2.00 -26.52
N THR A 125 3.36 2.48 -27.42
CA THR A 125 4.60 3.21 -27.07
C THR A 125 4.30 4.46 -26.24
N GLY A 126 3.17 5.12 -26.47
CA GLY A 126 2.76 6.31 -25.73
C GLY A 126 2.26 6.04 -24.30
N THR A 127 1.97 4.78 -23.94
CA THR A 127 1.47 4.49 -22.60
C THR A 127 2.56 4.53 -21.51
N GLY A 128 3.83 4.53 -21.93
CA GLY A 128 4.98 4.69 -21.06
C GLY A 128 5.08 3.63 -19.96
N THR A 129 5.60 4.05 -18.83
CA THR A 129 5.78 3.21 -17.63
C THR A 129 4.62 3.33 -16.64
N LEU A 130 3.47 3.85 -17.06
CA LEU A 130 2.32 3.99 -16.20
C LEU A 130 1.80 2.61 -15.79
N ARG A 131 1.46 2.48 -14.55
CA ARG A 131 0.95 1.24 -13.97
C ARG A 131 -0.29 0.70 -14.68
N ASN A 132 -1.13 1.61 -15.13
CA ASN A 132 -2.34 1.28 -15.87
C ASN A 132 -2.26 1.87 -17.27
N TRP A 133 -2.17 1.01 -18.28
CA TRP A 133 -2.15 1.40 -19.68
C TRP A 133 -3.35 2.26 -20.08
N SER A 134 -4.49 2.10 -19.43
CA SER A 134 -5.72 2.86 -19.72
C SER A 134 -5.63 4.35 -19.35
N GLN A 135 -4.62 4.76 -18.58
CA GLN A 135 -4.43 6.18 -18.23
C GLN A 135 -3.98 7.03 -19.42
N SER A 136 -3.48 6.40 -20.49
CA SER A 136 -3.02 7.08 -21.69
C SER A 136 -3.63 6.46 -22.94
N MET A 137 -4.91 6.10 -22.89
CA MET A 137 -5.62 5.47 -24.02
C MET A 137 -5.61 6.33 -25.30
N ASP A 138 -5.58 7.64 -25.16
CA ASP A 138 -5.49 8.62 -26.24
C ASP A 138 -4.18 8.50 -27.03
N THR A 139 -3.15 7.89 -26.48
CA THR A 139 -1.85 7.68 -27.13
C THR A 139 -1.75 6.32 -27.84
N ILE A 140 -2.73 5.44 -27.65
CA ILE A 140 -2.75 4.11 -28.27
C ILE A 140 -3.20 4.24 -29.72
N THR A 141 -2.44 3.67 -30.65
CA THR A 141 -2.78 3.66 -32.06
C THR A 141 -2.83 2.25 -32.64
N VAL A 142 -3.59 2.08 -33.72
CA VAL A 142 -3.67 0.82 -34.46
C VAL A 142 -2.88 1.02 -35.76
N LYS A 143 -1.96 0.07 -36.04
CA LYS A 143 -1.15 0.04 -37.27
C LYS A 143 -1.91 -0.56 -38.43
#